data_b1eaa4d7a7baa8f2674d31d3d51d82c0
#
_entry.id   b1eaa4d7a7baa8f2674d31d3d51d82c0
#
_cell.length_a   1.000
_cell.length_b   1.000
_cell.length_c   1.000
_cell.angle_alpha   90.00
_cell.angle_beta   90.00
_cell.angle_gamma   90.00
#
_symmetry.space_group_name_H-M   'P 1'
#
loop_
_entity.id
_entity.type
_entity.pdbx_description
1 polymer ?
#
loop_
_entity_poly.entity_id
_entity_poly.type
_entity_poly.pdbx_seq_one_letter_code
_entity_poly.pdbx_strand_id
1 'polypeptide(L)'
;NDLYRRVINRNNRLKRLLELNAPEIIVRNEKRMLQESVDALLDNGRRGRVITGTNKRPLKSLADMIKGKGGRFRQNLLGKRVDYSGRSVIVAGPNLRLHQCGLPKKMALELFKPFVYGKLENRELATTIKAAKKLVERETPEVWEVLEEVIREHPVLLNSCLLYTSPSPR
;
A
#
# COMPACT_ATOMS: atom_id res chain seq x y z
N ASN A 1 8.04 9.96 -15.68
CA ASN A 1 8.04 11.20 -16.47
C ASN A 1 9.24 11.32 -17.42
N ASP A 2 10.45 10.91 -17.01
CA ASP A 2 11.67 11.09 -17.83
C ASP A 2 11.65 10.25 -19.10
N LEU A 3 11.11 9.04 -19.07
CA LEU A 3 10.96 8.20 -20.26
C LEU A 3 9.96 8.79 -21.25
N TYR A 4 8.82 9.34 -20.80
CA TYR A 4 7.89 10.08 -21.65
C TYR A 4 8.53 11.30 -22.29
N ARG A 5 9.23 12.11 -21.50
CA ARG A 5 9.96 13.29 -22.00
C ARG A 5 10.96 12.91 -23.08
N ARG A 6 11.64 11.78 -22.93
CA ARG A 6 12.59 11.27 -23.90
C ARG A 6 11.92 10.92 -25.23
N VAL A 7 10.77 10.24 -25.21
CA VAL A 7 9.98 9.93 -26.41
C VAL A 7 9.53 11.21 -27.10
N ILE A 8 8.99 12.17 -26.36
CA ILE A 8 8.52 13.47 -26.91
C ILE A 8 9.68 14.22 -27.58
N ASN A 9 10.83 14.32 -26.93
CA ASN A 9 11.99 15.02 -27.47
C ASN A 9 12.51 14.37 -28.75
N ARG A 10 12.57 13.01 -28.80
CA ARG A 10 12.97 12.28 -30.02
C ARG A 10 11.94 12.47 -31.14
N ASN A 11 10.67 12.42 -30.83
CA ASN A 11 9.62 12.65 -31.83
C ASN A 11 9.67 14.07 -32.39
N ASN A 12 9.85 15.08 -31.56
CA ASN A 12 9.98 16.49 -32.02
C ASN A 12 11.22 16.69 -32.88
N ARG A 13 12.33 16.03 -32.52
CA ARG A 13 13.55 16.06 -33.33
C ARG A 13 13.34 15.41 -34.70
N LEU A 14 12.70 14.26 -34.75
CA LEU A 14 12.36 13.57 -35.99
C LEU A 14 11.47 14.43 -36.90
N LYS A 15 10.43 15.07 -36.33
CA LYS A 15 9.56 16.02 -37.09
C LYS A 15 10.37 17.13 -37.75
N ARG A 16 11.27 17.80 -36.99
CA ARG A 16 12.13 18.85 -37.53
C ARG A 16 13.04 18.36 -38.64
N LEU A 17 13.61 17.16 -38.53
CA LEU A 17 14.46 16.59 -39.56
C LEU A 17 13.68 16.29 -40.85
N LEU A 18 12.42 15.87 -40.74
CA LEU A 18 11.55 15.65 -41.89
C LEU A 18 11.15 16.97 -42.57
N GLU A 19 10.83 18.00 -41.80
CA GLU A 19 10.53 19.33 -42.30
C GLU A 19 11.71 19.99 -43.06
N LEU A 20 12.92 19.72 -42.58
CA LEU A 20 14.17 20.21 -43.18
C LEU A 20 14.67 19.37 -44.36
N ASN A 21 13.94 18.32 -44.76
CA ASN A 21 14.36 17.38 -45.81
C ASN A 21 15.80 16.84 -45.57
N ALA A 22 16.10 16.47 -44.32
CA ALA A 22 17.42 15.96 -43.95
C ALA A 22 17.77 14.64 -44.69
N PRO A 23 19.07 14.33 -44.87
CA PRO A 23 19.51 13.12 -45.52
C PRO A 23 18.87 11.86 -44.91
N GLU A 24 18.49 10.90 -45.75
CA GLU A 24 17.77 9.68 -45.34
C GLU A 24 18.48 8.89 -44.24
N ILE A 25 19.79 8.89 -44.26
CA ILE A 25 20.62 8.18 -43.23
C ILE A 25 20.35 8.77 -41.84
N ILE A 26 20.25 10.08 -41.72
CA ILE A 26 19.99 10.79 -40.45
C ILE A 26 18.57 10.51 -39.99
N VAL A 27 17.60 10.58 -40.91
CA VAL A 27 16.19 10.30 -40.62
C VAL A 27 16.01 8.86 -40.16
N ARG A 28 16.65 7.89 -40.82
CA ARG A 28 16.61 6.47 -40.44
C ARG A 28 17.20 6.24 -39.04
N ASN A 29 18.33 6.88 -38.73
CA ASN A 29 18.92 6.78 -37.40
C ASN A 29 18.02 7.37 -36.31
N GLU A 30 17.38 8.53 -36.55
CA GLU A 30 16.48 9.14 -35.57
C GLU A 30 15.20 8.32 -35.38
N LYS A 31 14.66 7.68 -36.43
CA LYS A 31 13.57 6.70 -36.33
C LYS A 31 13.95 5.53 -35.42
N ARG A 32 15.15 4.98 -35.56
CA ARG A 32 15.67 3.91 -34.71
C ARG A 32 15.79 4.38 -33.25
N MET A 33 16.30 5.60 -33.01
CA MET A 33 16.42 6.14 -31.65
C MET A 33 15.06 6.44 -31.02
N LEU A 34 14.06 6.84 -31.81
CA LEU A 34 12.69 6.99 -31.34
C LEU A 34 12.11 5.63 -30.92
N GLN A 35 12.30 4.60 -31.75
CA GLN A 35 11.86 3.24 -31.43
C GLN A 35 12.50 2.73 -30.13
N GLU A 36 13.80 2.92 -29.96
CA GLU A 36 14.49 2.58 -28.70
C GLU A 36 13.91 3.30 -27.49
N SER A 37 13.49 4.55 -27.65
CA SER A 37 12.88 5.33 -26.59
C SER A 37 11.49 4.81 -26.22
N VAL A 38 10.71 4.37 -27.21
CA VAL A 38 9.40 3.75 -27.00
C VAL A 38 9.53 2.38 -26.34
N ASP A 39 10.46 1.56 -26.81
CA ASP A 39 10.75 0.25 -26.22
C ASP A 39 11.13 0.39 -24.73
N ALA A 40 11.97 1.37 -24.40
CA ALA A 40 12.34 1.66 -23.02
C ALA A 40 11.17 2.20 -22.16
N LEU A 41 10.26 2.96 -22.73
CA LEU A 41 9.06 3.42 -22.04
C LEU A 41 8.16 2.24 -21.66
N LEU A 42 8.00 1.29 -22.56
CA LEU A 42 7.16 0.11 -22.34
C LEU A 42 7.82 -0.89 -21.37
N ASP A 43 9.07 -1.26 -21.61
CA ASP A 43 9.82 -2.22 -20.78
C ASP A 43 11.33 -1.90 -20.81
N ASN A 44 11.79 -1.10 -19.86
CA ASN A 44 13.17 -0.64 -19.80
C ASN A 44 14.11 -1.81 -19.46
N GLY A 45 15.09 -2.07 -20.32
CA GLY A 45 16.08 -3.14 -20.14
C GLY A 45 15.72 -4.46 -20.81
N ARG A 46 14.56 -4.58 -21.44
CA ARG A 46 14.21 -5.78 -22.23
C ARG A 46 14.99 -5.84 -23.54
N ARG A 47 15.23 -4.71 -24.18
CA ARG A 47 15.97 -4.58 -25.43
C ARG A 47 17.09 -3.55 -25.28
N GLY A 48 18.32 -3.95 -25.49
CA GLY A 48 19.46 -3.06 -25.46
C GLY A 48 19.87 -2.58 -24.07
N ARG A 49 20.46 -1.39 -24.02
CA ARG A 49 21.03 -0.81 -22.78
C ARG A 49 19.93 -0.22 -21.91
N VAL A 50 19.97 -0.56 -20.63
CA VAL A 50 19.05 0.03 -19.63
C VAL A 50 19.27 1.52 -19.52
N ILE A 51 18.18 2.30 -19.58
CA ILE A 51 18.20 3.73 -19.38
C ILE A 51 18.16 4.01 -17.87
N THR A 52 19.17 4.72 -17.40
CA THR A 52 19.32 5.09 -15.99
C THR A 52 19.08 6.58 -15.76
N GLY A 53 18.66 6.94 -14.58
CA GLY A 53 18.56 8.32 -14.12
C GLY A 53 19.90 8.88 -13.61
N THR A 54 19.88 10.10 -13.06
CA THR A 54 21.04 10.79 -12.47
C THR A 54 21.75 9.96 -11.41
N ASN A 55 21.01 9.18 -10.62
CA ASN A 55 21.55 8.33 -9.54
C ASN A 55 21.97 6.93 -10.02
N LYS A 56 22.24 6.73 -11.32
CA LYS A 56 22.59 5.44 -11.94
C LYS A 56 21.56 4.31 -11.71
N ARG A 57 20.39 4.61 -11.16
CA ARG A 57 19.29 3.67 -11.00
C ARG A 57 18.50 3.56 -12.30
N PRO A 58 18.06 2.36 -12.71
CA PRO A 58 17.21 2.20 -13.88
C PRO A 58 15.92 2.98 -13.71
N LEU A 59 15.50 3.68 -14.78
CA LEU A 59 14.22 4.37 -14.80
C LEU A 59 13.09 3.35 -14.87
N LYS A 60 12.03 3.61 -14.10
CA LYS A 60 10.87 2.72 -13.98
C LYS A 60 10.00 2.84 -15.23
N SER A 61 9.87 1.74 -15.97
CA SER A 61 9.03 1.64 -17.17
C SER A 61 7.56 1.33 -16.83
N LEU A 62 6.69 1.35 -17.85
CA LEU A 62 5.28 0.97 -17.67
C LEU A 62 5.14 -0.50 -17.22
N ALA A 63 5.94 -1.41 -17.77
CA ALA A 63 5.94 -2.81 -17.34
C ALA A 63 6.32 -2.97 -15.86
N ASP A 64 7.28 -2.18 -15.37
CA ASP A 64 7.70 -2.20 -13.96
C ASP A 64 6.64 -1.68 -13.00
N MET A 65 5.71 -0.85 -13.49
CA MET A 65 4.56 -0.40 -12.70
C MET A 65 3.52 -1.51 -12.48
N ILE A 66 3.51 -2.52 -13.32
CA ILE A 66 2.54 -3.62 -13.31
C ILE A 66 3.16 -4.87 -12.66
N LYS A 67 4.40 -5.19 -13.00
CA LYS A 67 5.14 -6.38 -12.58
C LYS A 67 5.79 -6.25 -11.20
N GLY A 68 6.11 -7.37 -10.58
CA GLY A 68 6.91 -7.47 -9.37
C GLY A 68 6.18 -7.14 -8.07
N LYS A 69 6.95 -7.12 -6.97
CA LYS A 69 6.42 -6.88 -5.62
C LYS A 69 5.77 -5.51 -5.44
N GLY A 70 6.31 -4.47 -6.07
CA GLY A 70 5.80 -3.09 -6.04
C GLY A 70 4.84 -2.76 -7.17
N GLY A 71 4.51 -3.73 -8.03
CA GLY A 71 3.59 -3.56 -9.15
C GLY A 71 2.12 -3.60 -8.72
N ARG A 72 1.26 -3.10 -9.60
CA ARG A 72 -0.19 -2.99 -9.34
C ARG A 72 -0.85 -4.33 -9.05
N PHE A 73 -0.46 -5.39 -9.72
CA PHE A 73 -1.07 -6.70 -9.49
C PHE A 73 -0.86 -7.18 -8.06
N ARG A 74 0.38 -7.20 -7.57
CA ARG A 74 0.68 -7.72 -6.23
C ARG A 74 0.33 -6.75 -5.11
N GLN A 75 0.42 -5.45 -5.35
CA GLN A 75 0.24 -4.43 -4.30
C GLN A 75 -1.19 -3.94 -4.14
N ASN A 76 -2.00 -3.95 -5.22
CA ASN A 76 -3.32 -3.33 -5.20
C ASN A 76 -4.47 -4.24 -5.67
N LEU A 77 -4.18 -5.34 -6.42
CA LEU A 77 -5.21 -6.24 -6.94
C LEU A 77 -5.30 -7.55 -6.16
N LEU A 78 -4.17 -8.26 -5.97
CA LEU A 78 -4.16 -9.52 -5.21
C LEU A 78 -4.27 -9.31 -3.70
N GLY A 79 -3.98 -8.13 -3.22
CA GLY A 79 -4.14 -7.73 -1.84
C GLY A 79 -4.13 -6.22 -1.72
N LYS A 80 -4.91 -5.68 -0.79
CA LYS A 80 -4.99 -4.25 -0.51
C LYS A 80 -4.71 -4.02 0.96
N ARG A 81 -4.23 -2.82 1.29
CA ARG A 81 -4.24 -2.35 2.68
C ARG A 81 -5.68 -2.10 3.08
N VAL A 82 -6.04 -2.59 4.25
CA VAL A 82 -7.40 -2.46 4.79
C VAL A 82 -7.37 -1.68 6.09
N ASP A 83 -8.46 -0.97 6.35
CA ASP A 83 -8.67 -0.27 7.61
C ASP A 83 -8.99 -1.26 8.75
N TYR A 84 -8.99 -0.79 9.98
CA TYR A 84 -9.25 -1.59 11.19
C TYR A 84 -8.35 -2.81 11.30
N SER A 85 -7.09 -2.65 10.94
CA SER A 85 -6.05 -3.67 11.08
C SER A 85 -4.82 -3.09 11.77
N GLY A 86 -4.14 -3.93 12.53
CA GLY A 86 -2.96 -3.51 13.28
C GLY A 86 -1.86 -4.57 13.24
N ARG A 87 -0.67 -4.17 13.62
CA ARG A 87 0.50 -5.06 13.72
C ARG A 87 1.28 -4.70 14.97
N SER A 88 1.67 -5.71 15.73
CA SER A 88 2.47 -5.53 16.95
C SER A 88 3.51 -6.65 17.10
N VAL A 89 4.42 -6.45 18.02
CA VAL A 89 5.40 -7.46 18.41
C VAL A 89 4.71 -8.55 19.23
N ILE A 90 5.12 -9.79 19.03
CA ILE A 90 4.61 -10.96 19.74
C ILE A 90 5.58 -11.32 20.84
N VAL A 91 5.06 -11.54 22.05
CA VAL A 91 5.82 -12.02 23.22
C VAL A 91 5.12 -13.21 23.84
N ALA A 92 5.87 -14.04 24.57
CA ALA A 92 5.29 -15.15 25.33
C ALA A 92 4.41 -14.63 26.47
N GLY A 93 3.25 -15.27 26.67
CA GLY A 93 2.33 -14.97 27.76
C GLY A 93 2.17 -16.18 28.68
N PRO A 94 3.05 -16.39 29.68
CA PRO A 94 3.05 -17.62 30.51
C PRO A 94 1.76 -17.79 31.30
N ASN A 95 1.03 -16.73 31.58
CA ASN A 95 -0.23 -16.76 32.33
C ASN A 95 -1.47 -16.99 31.45
N LEU A 96 -1.29 -17.07 30.12
CA LEU A 96 -2.39 -17.29 29.17
C LEU A 96 -2.51 -18.79 28.85
N ARG A 97 -3.75 -19.25 28.67
CA ARG A 97 -4.02 -20.59 28.17
C ARG A 97 -3.66 -20.70 26.69
N LEU A 98 -3.43 -21.91 26.17
CA LEU A 98 -3.04 -22.13 24.76
C LEU A 98 -4.00 -21.54 23.72
N HIS A 99 -5.27 -21.42 24.07
CA HIS A 99 -6.32 -20.83 23.21
C HIS A 99 -6.57 -19.33 23.47
N GLN A 100 -5.79 -18.71 24.37
CA GLN A 100 -5.95 -17.31 24.73
C GLN A 100 -4.82 -16.47 24.12
N CYS A 101 -5.18 -15.27 23.63
CA CYS A 101 -4.25 -14.27 23.17
C CYS A 101 -4.55 -12.93 23.86
N GLY A 102 -3.51 -12.28 24.35
CA GLY A 102 -3.61 -10.94 24.92
C GLY A 102 -3.39 -9.87 23.84
N LEU A 103 -4.37 -8.99 23.67
CA LEU A 103 -4.26 -7.84 22.79
C LEU A 103 -4.04 -6.57 23.61
N PRO A 104 -3.11 -5.66 23.21
CA PRO A 104 -2.96 -4.36 23.88
C PRO A 104 -4.25 -3.55 23.87
N LYS A 105 -4.67 -3.04 25.02
CA LYS A 105 -5.93 -2.27 25.16
C LYS A 105 -6.03 -1.11 24.17
N LYS A 106 -4.96 -0.35 23.98
CA LYS A 106 -4.92 0.79 23.02
C LYS A 106 -5.10 0.34 21.58
N MET A 107 -4.55 -0.81 21.20
CA MET A 107 -4.75 -1.36 19.86
C MET A 107 -6.20 -1.81 19.67
N ALA A 108 -6.79 -2.46 20.68
CA ALA A 108 -8.20 -2.84 20.65
C ALA A 108 -9.10 -1.61 20.50
N LEU A 109 -8.83 -0.53 21.23
CA LEU A 109 -9.58 0.71 21.13
C LEU A 109 -9.54 1.31 19.72
N GLU A 110 -8.37 1.33 19.08
CA GLU A 110 -8.23 1.80 17.70
C GLU A 110 -9.00 0.94 16.68
N LEU A 111 -8.95 -0.39 16.84
CA LEU A 111 -9.64 -1.32 15.94
C LEU A 111 -11.16 -1.18 16.02
N PHE A 112 -11.69 -0.98 17.22
CA PHE A 112 -13.12 -0.94 17.48
C PHE A 112 -13.71 0.47 17.60
N LYS A 113 -12.94 1.51 17.28
CA LYS A 113 -13.40 2.92 17.36
C LYS A 113 -14.82 3.18 16.85
N PRO A 114 -15.23 2.76 15.65
CA PRO A 114 -16.56 3.06 15.13
C PRO A 114 -17.66 2.46 15.99
N PHE A 115 -17.47 1.23 16.47
CA PHE A 115 -18.43 0.54 17.31
C PHE A 115 -18.55 1.18 18.70
N VAL A 116 -17.41 1.60 19.25
CA VAL A 116 -17.38 2.34 20.53
C VAL A 116 -18.11 3.66 20.40
N TYR A 117 -17.93 4.41 19.31
CA TYR A 117 -18.66 5.66 19.08
C TYR A 117 -20.18 5.44 19.03
N GLY A 118 -20.64 4.44 18.28
CA GLY A 118 -22.07 4.13 18.20
C GLY A 118 -22.66 3.70 19.56
N LYS A 119 -21.93 2.90 20.34
CA LYS A 119 -22.39 2.49 21.67
C LYS A 119 -22.38 3.64 22.68
N LEU A 120 -21.40 4.56 22.63
CA LEU A 120 -21.38 5.76 23.47
C LEU A 120 -22.56 6.69 23.16
N GLU A 121 -22.95 6.82 21.89
CA GLU A 121 -24.12 7.58 21.48
C GLU A 121 -25.42 6.90 21.94
N ASN A 122 -25.55 5.59 21.75
CA ASN A 122 -26.72 4.81 22.19
C ASN A 122 -26.93 4.80 23.72
N ARG A 123 -25.85 4.95 24.48
CA ARG A 123 -25.90 5.06 25.94
C ARG A 123 -26.09 6.51 26.44
N GLU A 124 -26.29 7.45 25.52
CA GLU A 124 -26.44 8.89 25.85
C GLU A 124 -25.22 9.52 26.57
N LEU A 125 -24.09 8.82 26.61
CA LEU A 125 -22.82 9.33 27.15
C LEU A 125 -22.19 10.40 26.27
N ALA A 126 -22.56 10.40 24.98
CA ALA A 126 -22.14 11.41 24.02
C ALA A 126 -23.34 11.80 23.13
N THR A 127 -23.66 13.09 23.07
CA THR A 127 -24.75 13.61 22.22
C THR A 127 -24.37 13.76 20.76
N THR A 128 -23.08 13.73 20.45
CA THR A 128 -22.55 13.89 19.09
C THR A 128 -21.29 13.02 18.89
N ILE A 129 -21.04 12.60 17.66
CA ILE A 129 -19.82 11.86 17.27
C ILE A 129 -18.55 12.64 17.66
N LYS A 130 -18.58 13.98 17.61
CA LYS A 130 -17.46 14.84 18.02
C LYS A 130 -17.21 14.77 19.54
N ALA A 131 -18.25 14.67 20.34
CA ALA A 131 -18.14 14.48 21.78
C ALA A 131 -17.62 13.06 22.10
N ALA A 132 -18.16 12.04 21.45
CA ALA A 132 -17.68 10.66 21.57
C ALA A 132 -16.18 10.52 21.23
N LYS A 133 -15.73 11.16 20.16
CA LYS A 133 -14.32 11.19 19.78
C LYS A 133 -13.43 11.79 20.89
N LYS A 134 -13.84 12.89 21.49
CA LYS A 134 -13.10 13.50 22.60
C LYS A 134 -13.04 12.61 23.84
N LEU A 135 -14.14 11.88 24.16
CA LEU A 135 -14.14 10.92 25.26
C LEU A 135 -13.17 9.76 25.01
N VAL A 136 -13.16 9.21 23.81
CA VAL A 136 -12.23 8.14 23.41
C VAL A 136 -10.78 8.62 23.42
N GLU A 137 -10.48 9.84 22.98
CA GLU A 137 -9.14 10.43 23.04
C GLU A 137 -8.65 10.65 24.49
N ARG A 138 -9.57 10.87 25.43
CA ARG A 138 -9.26 11.01 26.86
C ARG A 138 -9.15 9.67 27.60
N GLU A 139 -9.45 8.56 26.93
CA GLU A 139 -9.39 7.20 27.50
C GLU A 139 -10.15 7.11 28.83
N THR A 140 -11.39 7.65 28.91
CA THR A 140 -12.19 7.66 30.14
C THR A 140 -12.60 6.22 30.57
N PRO A 141 -12.89 5.97 31.86
CA PRO A 141 -13.27 4.63 32.34
C PRO A 141 -14.49 4.07 31.60
N GLU A 142 -15.48 4.89 31.31
CA GLU A 142 -16.69 4.50 30.57
C GLU A 142 -16.36 3.94 29.16
N VAL A 143 -15.34 4.49 28.52
CA VAL A 143 -14.89 4.01 27.20
C VAL A 143 -14.35 2.59 27.30
N TRP A 144 -13.65 2.25 28.37
CA TRP A 144 -13.11 0.89 28.57
C TRP A 144 -14.23 -0.14 28.83
N GLU A 145 -15.26 0.24 29.58
CA GLU A 145 -16.44 -0.62 29.82
C GLU A 145 -17.19 -0.89 28.50
N VAL A 146 -17.41 0.17 27.71
CA VAL A 146 -18.03 0.04 26.38
C VAL A 146 -17.18 -0.79 25.44
N LEU A 147 -15.86 -0.64 25.48
CA LEU A 147 -14.95 -1.44 24.66
C LEU A 147 -15.04 -2.93 25.02
N GLU A 148 -15.09 -3.27 26.30
CA GLU A 148 -15.22 -4.65 26.76
C GLU A 148 -16.51 -5.31 26.25
N GLU A 149 -17.62 -4.58 26.26
CA GLU A 149 -18.88 -5.04 25.69
C GLU A 149 -18.78 -5.26 24.17
N VAL A 150 -18.21 -4.30 23.44
CA VAL A 150 -18.03 -4.38 21.98
C VAL A 150 -17.18 -5.59 21.59
N ILE A 151 -16.09 -5.86 22.30
CA ILE A 151 -15.19 -6.98 22.01
C ILE A 151 -15.90 -8.32 22.12
N ARG A 152 -16.85 -8.48 23.03
CA ARG A 152 -17.60 -9.75 23.19
C ARG A 152 -18.46 -10.07 21.97
N GLU A 153 -18.95 -9.04 21.27
CA GLU A 153 -19.86 -9.20 20.12
C GLU A 153 -19.12 -9.28 18.79
N HIS A 154 -17.86 -8.82 18.72
CA HIS A 154 -17.13 -8.66 17.46
C HIS A 154 -15.85 -9.52 17.46
N PRO A 155 -15.81 -10.62 16.70
CA PRO A 155 -14.61 -11.43 16.55
C PRO A 155 -13.51 -10.73 15.76
N VAL A 156 -12.25 -11.05 16.08
CA VAL A 156 -11.05 -10.51 15.41
C VAL A 156 -10.31 -11.65 14.72
N LEU A 157 -9.82 -11.38 13.51
CA LEU A 157 -8.95 -12.31 12.80
C LEU A 157 -7.50 -12.07 13.24
N LEU A 158 -6.88 -13.07 13.86
CA LEU A 158 -5.48 -13.04 14.26
C LEU A 158 -4.62 -13.84 13.27
N ASN A 159 -3.53 -13.24 12.80
CA ASN A 159 -2.52 -13.91 11.99
C ASN A 159 -1.18 -13.86 12.73
N SER A 160 -0.73 -14.99 13.24
CA SER A 160 0.54 -15.11 13.96
C SER A 160 1.35 -16.27 13.39
N CYS A 161 2.65 -16.06 13.15
CA CYS A 161 3.54 -17.12 12.69
C CYS A 161 3.70 -18.25 13.73
N LEU A 162 3.53 -17.98 15.01
CA LEU A 162 3.58 -18.97 16.09
C LEU A 162 2.37 -19.91 16.07
N LEU A 163 1.23 -19.50 15.51
CA LEU A 163 0.05 -20.35 15.35
C LEU A 163 0.27 -21.49 14.36
N TYR A 164 1.18 -21.33 13.40
CA TYR A 164 1.49 -22.37 12.40
C TYR A 164 2.44 -23.45 12.93
N THR A 165 3.17 -23.18 14.01
CA THR A 165 4.13 -24.12 14.61
C THR A 165 3.56 -24.85 15.84
N SER A 166 2.46 -24.36 16.39
CA SER A 166 1.73 -25.00 17.48
C SER A 166 0.70 -25.97 16.92
N PRO A 167 0.65 -27.26 17.39
CA PRO A 167 -0.44 -28.15 17.02
C PRO A 167 -1.75 -27.50 17.46
N SER A 168 -2.65 -27.27 16.48
CA SER A 168 -3.99 -26.75 16.78
C SER A 168 -4.67 -27.65 17.79
N PRO A 169 -5.12 -27.19 18.96
CA PRO A 169 -5.93 -27.98 19.84
C PRO A 169 -7.23 -28.30 19.09
N ARG A 170 -7.48 -29.57 18.89
CA ARG A 170 -8.75 -30.10 18.38
C ARG A 170 -9.85 -29.92 19.41
#